data_47bf1efee6b3e431555ac2ed7fded68a
#
_entry.id   47bf1efee6b3e431555ac2ed7fded68a
#
_cell.length_a   1.000
_cell.length_b   1.000
_cell.length_c   1.000
_cell.angle_alpha   90.00
_cell.angle_beta   90.00
_cell.angle_gamma   90.00
#
_symmetry.space_group_name_H-M   'P 1'
#
loop_
_entity.id
_entity.type
_entity.pdbx_description
1 polymer ?
#
loop_
_entity_poly.entity_id
_entity_poly.type
_entity_poly.pdbx_seq_one_letter_code
_entity_poly.pdbx_strand_id
1 'polypeptide(L)'
;MAKAYDRVSGSYTCLVLRKMEFAEIFIGMVWRILANNWYSIIVNGKRYGFLHSTRGLKQGDPLSPALFILGAEVSLNNPVYHGLFMETRGPQVNHLSFADDIIFFHLRKMQNFEVINDFLKGV
;
A
#
# COMPACT_ATOMS: atom_id res chain seq x y z
N MET A 1 11.95 9.90 -4.77
CA MET A 1 11.27 8.71 -4.22
C MET A 1 10.34 8.18 -5.30
N ALA A 2 10.34 6.87 -5.59
CA ALA A 2 9.30 6.29 -6.42
C ALA A 2 7.99 6.46 -5.65
N LYS A 3 6.95 6.93 -6.32
CA LYS A 3 5.64 7.17 -5.71
C LYS A 3 5.15 5.88 -5.05
N ALA A 4 4.78 5.93 -3.78
CA ALA A 4 4.43 4.76 -3.00
C ALA A 4 3.27 3.97 -3.64
N TYR A 5 2.27 4.64 -4.19
CA TYR A 5 1.14 4.02 -4.89
C TYR A 5 1.53 3.22 -6.12
N ASP A 6 2.58 3.62 -6.85
CA ASP A 6 3.00 2.94 -8.08
C ASP A 6 3.65 1.57 -7.82
N ARG A 7 4.01 1.28 -6.58
CA ARG A 7 4.70 0.05 -6.18
C ARG A 7 3.78 -1.02 -5.60
N VAL A 8 2.58 -0.64 -5.16
CA VAL A 8 1.65 -1.58 -4.50
C VAL A 8 1.30 -2.73 -5.44
N SER A 9 1.51 -3.95 -4.98
CA SER A 9 1.12 -5.16 -5.69
C SER A 9 -0.36 -5.47 -5.47
N GLY A 10 -1.11 -5.75 -6.54
CA GLY A 10 -2.50 -6.20 -6.43
C GLY A 10 -2.65 -7.49 -5.61
N SER A 11 -1.68 -8.42 -5.74
CA SER A 11 -1.66 -9.65 -4.96
C SER A 11 -1.49 -9.37 -3.46
N TYR A 12 -0.59 -8.45 -3.11
CA TYR A 12 -0.41 -8.01 -1.74
C TYR A 12 -1.68 -7.38 -1.16
N THR A 13 -2.34 -6.49 -1.93
CA THR A 13 -3.60 -5.88 -1.52
C THR A 13 -4.68 -6.93 -1.21
N CYS A 14 -4.84 -7.94 -2.08
CA CYS A 14 -5.79 -9.03 -1.84
C CYS A 14 -5.45 -9.84 -0.58
N LEU A 15 -4.17 -10.06 -0.31
CA LEU A 15 -3.72 -10.77 0.88
C LEU A 15 -4.01 -9.99 2.16
N VAL A 16 -3.79 -8.67 2.13
CA VAL A 16 -4.14 -7.74 3.20
C VAL A 16 -5.64 -7.78 3.49
N LEU A 17 -6.48 -7.68 2.46
CA LEU A 17 -7.94 -7.71 2.62
C LEU A 17 -8.43 -9.05 3.20
N ARG A 18 -7.82 -10.18 2.80
CA ARG A 18 -8.12 -11.49 3.40
C ARG A 18 -7.73 -11.54 4.86
N LYS A 19 -6.56 -11.01 5.22
CA LYS A 19 -6.11 -10.96 6.61
C LYS A 19 -7.02 -10.09 7.49
N MET A 20 -7.69 -9.12 6.90
CA MET A 20 -8.71 -8.27 7.55
C MET A 20 -10.13 -8.86 7.46
N GLU A 21 -10.27 -10.11 7.00
CA GLU A 21 -11.54 -10.84 6.92
C GLU A 21 -12.61 -10.19 6.02
N PHE A 22 -12.19 -9.44 4.99
CA PHE A 22 -13.12 -8.95 3.98
C PHE A 22 -13.70 -10.11 3.17
N ALA A 23 -14.98 -9.96 2.75
CA ALA A 23 -15.65 -10.97 1.94
C ALA A 23 -14.93 -11.19 0.59
N GLU A 24 -14.80 -12.45 0.16
CA GLU A 24 -14.12 -12.82 -1.11
C GLU A 24 -14.76 -12.14 -2.34
N ILE A 25 -16.07 -11.87 -2.29
CA ILE A 25 -16.76 -11.11 -3.37
C ILE A 25 -16.16 -9.70 -3.50
N PHE A 26 -15.95 -9.01 -2.36
CA PHE A 26 -15.34 -7.68 -2.35
C PHE A 26 -13.87 -7.74 -2.81
N ILE A 27 -13.10 -8.71 -2.34
CA ILE A 27 -11.71 -8.94 -2.76
C ILE A 27 -11.63 -9.17 -4.27
N GLY A 28 -12.56 -9.96 -4.82
CA GLY A 28 -12.65 -10.20 -6.26
C GLY A 28 -12.96 -8.94 -7.07
N MET A 29 -13.81 -8.03 -6.54
CA MET A 29 -14.07 -6.72 -7.17
C MET A 29 -12.81 -5.83 -7.17
N VAL A 30 -12.15 -5.72 -6.02
CA VAL A 30 -10.89 -4.96 -5.89
C VAL A 30 -9.83 -5.50 -6.85
N TRP A 31 -9.66 -6.83 -6.90
CA TRP A 31 -8.73 -7.46 -7.83
C TRP A 31 -8.98 -7.08 -9.28
N ARG A 32 -10.24 -7.11 -9.73
CA ARG A 32 -10.62 -6.73 -11.11
C ARG A 32 -10.26 -5.27 -11.42
N ILE A 33 -10.44 -4.37 -10.45
CA ILE A 33 -10.08 -2.95 -10.59
C ILE A 33 -8.55 -2.81 -10.72
N LEU A 34 -7.79 -3.53 -9.90
CA LEU A 34 -6.33 -3.46 -9.89
C LEU A 34 -5.69 -4.17 -11.09
N ALA A 35 -6.26 -5.29 -11.53
CA ALA A 35 -5.72 -6.11 -12.62
C ALA A 35 -5.99 -5.52 -14.01
N ASN A 36 -6.99 -4.65 -14.18
CA ASN A 36 -7.41 -4.12 -15.47
C ASN A 36 -6.93 -2.67 -15.73
N ASN A 37 -5.70 -2.37 -15.35
CA ASN A 37 -5.15 -1.03 -15.56
C ASN A 37 -4.43 -0.93 -16.92
N TRP A 38 -5.14 -0.41 -17.90
CA TRP A 38 -4.60 -0.11 -19.22
C TRP A 38 -4.39 1.40 -19.38
N TYR A 39 -3.25 1.78 -19.91
CA TYR A 39 -2.87 3.17 -20.15
C TYR A 39 -2.56 3.40 -21.63
N SER A 40 -2.82 4.60 -22.11
CA SER A 40 -2.35 5.08 -23.41
C SER A 40 -1.70 6.44 -23.23
N ILE A 41 -0.71 6.73 -24.04
CA ILE A 41 -0.01 8.02 -24.04
C ILE A 41 -0.67 8.91 -25.06
N ILE A 42 -0.95 10.15 -24.69
CA ILE A 42 -1.45 11.17 -25.61
C ILE A 42 -0.28 12.08 -26.00
N VAL A 43 0.05 12.10 -27.30
CA VAL A 43 1.06 12.99 -27.87
C VAL A 43 0.39 13.79 -28.98
N ASN A 44 0.48 15.12 -28.89
CA ASN A 44 -0.14 16.04 -29.85
C ASN A 44 -1.63 15.72 -30.15
N GLY A 45 -2.40 15.40 -29.10
CA GLY A 45 -3.84 15.11 -29.22
C GLY A 45 -4.19 13.72 -29.78
N LYS A 46 -3.21 12.90 -30.12
CA LYS A 46 -3.40 11.52 -30.60
C LYS A 46 -2.99 10.50 -29.55
N ARG A 47 -3.74 9.41 -29.43
CA ARG A 47 -3.44 8.29 -28.52
C ARG A 47 -2.45 7.33 -29.18
N TYR A 48 -1.43 6.94 -28.42
CA TYR A 48 -0.41 5.98 -28.84
C TYR A 48 -0.26 4.88 -27.78
N GLY A 49 -0.19 3.66 -28.26
CA GLY A 49 0.09 2.47 -27.48
C GLY A 49 -1.00 2.10 -26.47
N PHE A 50 -0.93 0.86 -26.02
CA PHE A 50 -1.69 0.33 -24.88
C PHE A 50 -0.68 -0.32 -23.96
N LEU A 51 -0.51 0.26 -22.76
CA LEU A 51 0.39 -0.23 -21.73
C LEU A 51 -0.44 -0.84 -20.61
N HIS A 52 -0.19 -2.09 -20.28
CA HIS A 52 -0.79 -2.74 -19.14
C HIS A 52 0.10 -2.55 -17.90
N SER A 53 -0.44 -1.97 -16.83
CA SER A 53 0.27 -1.89 -15.57
C SER A 53 0.05 -3.18 -14.78
N THR A 54 1.13 -3.81 -14.37
CA THR A 54 1.11 -5.00 -13.51
C THR A 54 1.20 -4.66 -12.02
N ARG A 55 1.46 -3.40 -11.69
CA ARG A 55 1.59 -2.88 -10.33
C ARG A 55 1.06 -1.46 -10.24
N GLY A 56 0.80 -1.04 -9.03
CA GLY A 56 0.37 0.31 -8.70
C GLY A 56 -1.13 0.43 -8.45
N LEU A 57 -1.44 1.28 -7.48
CA LEU A 57 -2.78 1.79 -7.24
C LEU A 57 -3.02 2.95 -8.20
N LYS A 58 -4.21 3.01 -8.77
CA LYS A 58 -4.56 4.04 -9.73
C LYS A 58 -4.60 5.41 -9.06
N GLN A 59 -3.78 6.35 -9.54
CA GLN A 59 -3.81 7.73 -9.06
C GLN A 59 -5.14 8.38 -9.45
N GLY A 60 -5.79 9.05 -8.49
CA GLY A 60 -7.09 9.66 -8.68
C GLY A 60 -8.29 8.71 -8.49
N ASP A 61 -8.06 7.43 -8.22
CA ASP A 61 -9.13 6.51 -7.82
C ASP A 61 -9.42 6.72 -6.32
N PRO A 62 -10.67 6.97 -5.92
CA PRO A 62 -11.05 7.20 -4.52
C PRO A 62 -10.77 6.00 -3.60
N LEU A 63 -10.64 4.79 -4.14
CA LEU A 63 -10.34 3.58 -3.38
C LEU A 63 -8.83 3.44 -3.08
N SER A 64 -7.96 4.01 -3.90
CA SER A 64 -6.51 3.87 -3.79
C SER A 64 -5.94 4.31 -2.44
N PRO A 65 -6.31 5.47 -1.86
CA PRO A 65 -5.83 5.88 -0.55
C PRO A 65 -6.21 4.89 0.55
N ALA A 66 -7.46 4.40 0.53
CA ALA A 66 -7.94 3.44 1.52
C ALA A 66 -7.17 2.12 1.44
N LEU A 67 -6.97 1.57 0.25
CA LEU A 67 -6.19 0.33 0.05
C LEU A 67 -4.74 0.48 0.49
N PHE A 68 -4.14 1.65 0.25
CA PHE A 68 -2.78 1.94 0.70
C PHE A 68 -2.66 1.98 2.22
N ILE A 69 -3.58 2.68 2.90
CA ILE A 69 -3.63 2.75 4.36
C ILE A 69 -3.84 1.37 4.97
N LEU A 70 -4.78 0.58 4.45
CA LEU A 70 -5.03 -0.79 4.91
C LEU A 70 -3.78 -1.67 4.76
N GLY A 71 -3.06 -1.52 3.65
CA GLY A 71 -1.80 -2.23 3.43
C GLY A 71 -0.73 -1.85 4.45
N ALA A 72 -0.59 -0.56 4.75
CA ALA A 72 0.35 -0.07 5.75
C ALA A 72 -0.02 -0.57 7.15
N GLU A 73 -1.29 -0.46 7.55
CA GLU A 73 -1.78 -0.92 8.85
C GLU A 73 -1.47 -2.40 9.10
N VAL A 74 -1.80 -3.28 8.14
CA VAL A 74 -1.58 -4.72 8.31
C VAL A 74 -0.10 -5.07 8.41
N SER A 75 0.78 -4.36 7.70
CA SER A 75 2.21 -4.63 7.73
C SER A 75 2.87 -4.10 8.98
N LEU A 76 2.51 -2.90 9.42
CA LEU A 76 3.17 -2.21 10.53
C LEU A 76 2.56 -2.54 11.91
N ASN A 77 1.38 -3.14 11.94
CA ASN A 77 0.79 -3.72 13.16
C ASN A 77 1.25 -5.18 13.41
N ASN A 78 2.37 -5.57 12.82
CA ASN A 78 3.02 -6.84 13.13
C ASN A 78 3.58 -6.80 14.56
N PRO A 79 3.38 -7.85 15.39
CA PRO A 79 3.92 -7.93 16.75
C PRO A 79 5.45 -7.76 16.85
N VAL A 80 6.16 -8.03 15.75
CA VAL A 80 7.62 -7.87 15.66
C VAL A 80 8.00 -6.40 15.45
N TYR A 81 7.09 -5.56 14.93
CA TYR A 81 7.35 -4.15 14.70
C TYR A 81 7.13 -3.34 15.98
N HIS A 82 8.17 -2.64 16.40
CA HIS A 82 8.13 -1.78 17.58
C HIS A 82 8.20 -0.31 17.15
N GLY A 83 7.06 0.36 17.16
CA GLY A 83 6.96 1.81 16.96
C GLY A 83 7.39 2.61 18.19
N LEU A 84 7.17 3.90 18.16
CA LEU A 84 7.47 4.80 19.26
C LEU A 84 6.25 4.98 20.17
N PHE A 85 6.50 5.01 21.47
CA PHE A 85 5.51 5.44 22.45
C PHE A 85 5.61 6.96 22.63
N MET A 86 4.51 7.66 22.42
CA MET A 86 4.45 9.12 22.65
C MET A 86 4.50 9.46 24.15
N GLU A 87 3.99 8.55 24.97
CA GLU A 87 4.02 8.62 26.44
C GLU A 87 4.32 7.25 27.02
N THR A 88 4.79 7.21 28.30
CA THR A 88 5.20 5.98 29.01
C THR A 88 4.08 4.94 29.11
N ARG A 89 2.79 5.34 28.97
CA ARG A 89 1.60 4.49 28.98
C ARG A 89 0.63 4.81 27.82
N GLY A 90 1.10 5.59 26.82
CA GLY A 90 0.32 5.98 25.67
C GLY A 90 0.27 4.88 24.59
N PRO A 91 -0.57 5.08 23.56
CA PRO A 91 -0.58 4.18 22.41
C PRO A 91 0.73 4.22 21.66
N GLN A 92 1.10 3.09 21.08
CA GLN A 92 2.24 2.98 20.20
C GLN A 92 1.90 3.59 18.84
N VAL A 93 2.75 4.51 18.36
CA VAL A 93 2.63 5.08 17.02
C VAL A 93 3.65 4.40 16.12
N ASN A 94 3.18 3.71 15.10
CA ASN A 94 4.00 2.94 14.16
C ASN A 94 4.32 3.76 12.91
N HIS A 95 3.36 4.52 12.42
CA HIS A 95 3.51 5.36 11.24
C HIS A 95 2.51 6.52 11.24
N LEU A 96 2.80 7.50 10.41
CA LEU A 96 1.85 8.53 9.98
C LEU A 96 1.79 8.52 8.47
N SER A 97 0.58 8.51 7.91
CA SER A 97 0.37 8.58 6.48
C SER A 97 -0.45 9.81 6.12
N PHE A 98 -0.04 10.50 5.07
CA PHE A 98 -0.76 11.60 4.48
C PHE A 98 -0.66 11.51 2.96
N ALA A 99 -1.78 11.30 2.30
CA ALA A 99 -1.86 11.04 0.86
C ALA A 99 -0.92 9.88 0.44
N ASP A 100 0.11 10.16 -0.36
CA ASP A 100 1.11 9.20 -0.84
C ASP A 100 2.42 9.21 -0.03
N ASP A 101 2.48 10.03 1.02
CA ASP A 101 3.63 10.09 1.93
C ASP A 101 3.35 9.27 3.20
N ILE A 102 4.37 8.53 3.63
CA ILE A 102 4.33 7.76 4.87
C ILE A 102 5.62 8.00 5.68
N ILE A 103 5.44 8.27 6.95
CA ILE A 103 6.54 8.41 7.93
C ILE A 103 6.49 7.23 8.86
N PHE A 104 7.58 6.47 8.95
CA PHE A 104 7.70 5.34 9.84
C PHE A 104 8.36 5.76 11.14
N PHE A 105 7.76 5.39 12.26
CA PHE A 105 8.33 5.52 13.59
C PHE A 105 8.77 4.15 14.10
N HIS A 106 10.04 3.99 14.38
CA HIS A 106 10.52 2.70 14.86
C HIS A 106 11.70 2.84 15.83
N LEU A 107 11.79 1.92 16.77
CA LEU A 107 12.99 1.73 17.57
C LEU A 107 14.08 1.12 16.68
N ARG A 108 15.34 1.51 16.90
CA ARG A 108 16.52 1.03 16.13
C ARG A 108 16.81 -0.45 16.42
N LYS A 109 15.96 -1.34 15.87
CA LYS A 109 16.13 -2.79 15.91
C LYS A 109 16.17 -3.32 14.48
N MET A 110 17.04 -4.30 14.20
CA MET A 110 17.15 -4.92 12.86
C MET A 110 15.82 -5.47 12.35
N GLN A 111 15.04 -6.09 13.22
CA GLN A 111 13.74 -6.67 12.90
C GLN A 111 12.73 -5.63 12.34
N ASN A 112 12.76 -4.40 12.81
CA ASN A 112 11.90 -3.33 12.31
C ASN A 112 12.24 -2.97 10.86
N PHE A 113 13.51 -3.00 10.49
CA PHE A 113 13.94 -2.76 9.11
C PHE A 113 13.47 -3.86 8.16
N GLU A 114 13.44 -5.11 8.61
CA GLU A 114 12.92 -6.22 7.82
C GLU A 114 11.43 -6.03 7.53
N VAL A 115 10.61 -5.71 8.54
CA VAL A 115 9.17 -5.46 8.38
C VAL A 115 8.91 -4.30 7.42
N ILE A 116 9.63 -3.17 7.56
CA ILE A 116 9.52 -2.03 6.65
C ILE A 116 9.92 -2.44 5.22
N ASN A 117 11.00 -3.19 5.08
CA ASN A 117 11.50 -3.61 3.79
C ASN A 117 10.54 -4.60 3.10
N ASP A 118 9.90 -5.48 3.85
CA ASP A 118 8.89 -6.42 3.34
C ASP A 118 7.62 -5.67 2.93
N PHE A 119 7.19 -4.67 3.69
CA PHE A 119 6.13 -3.76 3.27
C PHE A 119 6.49 -3.06 1.97
N LEU A 120 7.70 -2.48 1.88
CA LEU A 120 8.16 -1.77 0.67
C LEU A 120 8.39 -2.70 -0.54
N LYS A 121 8.61 -4.00 -0.33
CA LYS A 121 8.70 -5.00 -1.40
C LYS A 121 7.34 -5.54 -1.82
N GLY A 122 6.40 -5.67 -0.89
CA GLY A 122 5.01 -6.05 -1.15
C GLY A 122 4.21 -4.92 -1.81
N VAL A 123 4.69 -3.71 -1.58
CA VAL A 123 4.22 -2.46 -2.17
C VAL A 123 4.89 -2.21 -3.51
#